data_19af227068ac992de47075dd427e6cd2
#
_entry.id   19af227068ac992de47075dd427e6cd2
#
_cell.length_a   1.000
_cell.length_b   1.000
_cell.length_c   1.000
_cell.angle_alpha   90.00
_cell.angle_beta   90.00
_cell.angle_gamma   90.00
#
_symmetry.space_group_name_H-M   'P 1'
#
loop_
_entity.id
_entity.type
_entity.pdbx_description
1 polymer ?
#
loop_
_entity_poly.entity_id
_entity_poly.type
_entity_poly.pdbx_seq_one_letter_code
_entity_poly.pdbx_strand_id
1 'polypeptide(L)'
;FTQSLYRDDKRLNADEALKRLKEGNERFVSNQLLGPNRSPERRKATSKGQNPFAVVLTCSDSGLPPELIFDQGLGDIFVIRTAGNVADRVVIGSIEYAVEHLGARLVMVLGHKTCGAVEAATKPERPQGEIRTIVDMLRPAVEKSKDRHGDLTENATRANVRLVAETIMNTRPILSELTKEGSLKVVGGLYDPNTGEVEIIYNPCMAGL
;
A
#
# COMPACT_ATOMS: atom_id res chain seq x y z
N PHE A 1 -21.27 13.23 5.54
CA PHE A 1 -20.04 13.22 4.73
C PHE A 1 -20.34 13.84 3.37
N THR A 2 -19.67 14.94 3.03
CA THR A 2 -19.88 15.68 1.77
C THR A 2 -19.34 14.84 0.61
N GLN A 3 -20.18 14.53 -0.36
CA GLN A 3 -19.74 13.91 -1.62
C GLN A 3 -18.66 14.78 -2.26
N SER A 4 -17.57 14.16 -2.73
CA SER A 4 -16.51 14.83 -3.46
C SER A 4 -17.08 15.58 -4.66
N LEU A 5 -17.03 16.92 -4.64
CA LEU A 5 -17.47 17.78 -5.75
C LEU A 5 -16.49 17.77 -6.94
N TYR A 6 -15.35 17.10 -6.81
CA TYR A 6 -14.34 16.97 -7.85
C TYR A 6 -14.44 15.58 -8.46
N ARG A 7 -15.37 15.39 -9.39
CA ARG A 7 -15.42 14.21 -10.27
C ARG A 7 -14.57 14.52 -11.50
N ASP A 8 -13.41 13.89 -11.61
CA ASP A 8 -12.82 13.61 -12.91
C ASP A 8 -13.76 12.56 -13.55
N ASP A 9 -14.31 12.82 -14.72
CA ASP A 9 -15.41 12.03 -15.30
C ASP A 9 -15.03 10.59 -15.68
N LYS A 10 -13.77 10.19 -15.45
CA LYS A 10 -13.28 8.85 -15.74
C LYS A 10 -12.56 8.24 -14.54
N ARG A 11 -13.32 7.59 -13.66
CA ARG A 11 -12.72 6.77 -12.60
C ARG A 11 -11.98 5.59 -13.22
N LEU A 12 -10.70 5.45 -12.88
CA LEU A 12 -9.92 4.29 -13.29
C LEU A 12 -10.51 3.02 -12.62
N ASN A 13 -10.59 1.94 -13.38
CA ASN A 13 -10.80 0.62 -12.79
C ASN A 13 -9.52 0.15 -12.09
N ALA A 14 -9.60 -0.97 -11.37
CA ALA A 14 -8.48 -1.45 -10.57
C ALA A 14 -7.24 -1.82 -11.40
N ASP A 15 -7.42 -2.34 -12.62
CA ASP A 15 -6.31 -2.72 -13.50
C ASP A 15 -5.64 -1.49 -14.12
N GLU A 16 -6.42 -0.49 -14.54
CA GLU A 16 -5.91 0.80 -15.00
C GLU A 16 -5.14 1.52 -13.88
N ALA A 17 -5.65 1.48 -12.63
CA ALA A 17 -4.98 2.03 -11.47
C ALA A 17 -3.64 1.33 -11.19
N LEU A 18 -3.60 0.00 -11.23
CA LEU A 18 -2.37 -0.77 -11.06
C LEU A 18 -1.35 -0.48 -12.18
N LYS A 19 -1.83 -0.43 -13.42
CA LYS A 19 -1.00 -0.07 -14.58
C LYS A 19 -0.37 1.31 -14.39
N ARG A 20 -1.16 2.31 -13.97
CA ARG A 20 -0.68 3.68 -13.73
C ARG A 20 0.40 3.74 -12.64
N LEU A 21 0.26 2.97 -11.54
CA LEU A 21 1.30 2.88 -10.52
C LEU A 21 2.58 2.24 -11.10
N LYS A 22 2.47 1.15 -11.86
CA LYS A 22 3.63 0.49 -12.48
C LYS A 22 4.38 1.42 -13.44
N GLU A 23 3.67 2.07 -14.35
CA GLU A 23 4.25 3.04 -15.29
C GLU A 23 4.93 4.21 -14.54
N GLY A 24 4.36 4.65 -13.42
CA GLY A 24 4.97 5.67 -12.56
C GLY A 24 6.27 5.18 -11.91
N ASN A 25 6.31 3.93 -11.46
CA ASN A 25 7.53 3.34 -10.91
C ASN A 25 8.61 3.12 -12.00
N GLU A 26 8.23 2.70 -13.20
CA GLU A 26 9.16 2.61 -14.35
C GLU A 26 9.82 3.97 -14.65
N ARG A 27 9.06 5.07 -14.59
CA ARG A 27 9.62 6.42 -14.76
C ARG A 27 10.53 6.82 -13.59
N PHE A 28 10.20 6.44 -12.37
CA PHE A 28 11.05 6.68 -11.20
C PHE A 28 12.39 5.95 -11.33
N VAL A 29 12.37 4.66 -11.65
CA VAL A 29 13.58 3.82 -11.84
C VAL A 29 14.45 4.35 -12.98
N SER A 30 13.85 4.76 -14.10
CA SER A 30 14.58 5.30 -15.26
C SER A 30 14.98 6.78 -15.13
N ASN A 31 14.66 7.42 -14.00
CA ASN A 31 14.87 8.85 -13.74
C ASN A 31 14.20 9.76 -14.81
N GLN A 32 13.01 9.36 -15.29
CA GLN A 32 12.22 10.08 -16.29
C GLN A 32 10.90 10.58 -15.73
N LEU A 33 10.97 11.22 -14.55
CA LEU A 33 9.79 11.70 -13.82
C LEU A 33 9.02 12.76 -14.59
N LEU A 34 7.71 12.61 -14.68
CA LEU A 34 6.79 13.61 -15.21
C LEU A 34 6.38 14.64 -14.16
N GLY A 35 6.35 14.25 -12.87
CA GLY A 35 5.95 15.13 -11.78
C GLY A 35 4.51 15.64 -11.91
N PRO A 36 3.50 14.81 -12.20
CA PRO A 36 2.15 15.27 -12.47
C PRO A 36 1.50 15.92 -11.24
N ASN A 37 0.46 16.73 -11.47
CA ASN A 37 -0.44 17.24 -10.42
C ASN A 37 0.26 17.93 -9.23
N ARG A 38 1.29 18.77 -9.49
CA ARG A 38 2.07 19.49 -8.47
C ARG A 38 1.85 21.01 -8.52
N SER A 39 0.96 21.49 -9.39
CA SER A 39 0.72 22.93 -9.61
C SER A 39 -0.10 23.57 -8.48
N PRO A 40 -0.05 24.92 -8.35
CA PRO A 40 -0.91 25.68 -7.45
C PRO A 40 -2.41 25.46 -7.74
N GLU A 41 -2.78 25.32 -9.02
CA GLU A 41 -4.16 25.07 -9.46
C GLU A 41 -4.64 23.71 -8.96
N ARG A 42 -3.79 22.67 -9.08
CA ARG A 42 -4.11 21.34 -8.54
C ARG A 42 -4.28 21.38 -7.02
N ARG A 43 -3.40 22.09 -6.30
CA ARG A 43 -3.53 22.29 -4.85
C ARG A 43 -4.84 22.97 -4.49
N LYS A 44 -5.25 24.01 -5.23
CA LYS A 44 -6.54 24.67 -5.04
C LYS A 44 -7.71 23.76 -5.37
N ALA A 45 -7.59 22.90 -6.38
CA ALA A 45 -8.63 21.94 -6.73
C ALA A 45 -8.83 20.90 -5.62
N THR A 46 -7.74 20.32 -5.10
CA THR A 46 -7.81 19.29 -4.03
C THR A 46 -8.32 19.85 -2.69
N SER A 47 -8.27 21.16 -2.45
CA SER A 47 -8.88 21.77 -1.26
C SER A 47 -10.41 21.69 -1.24
N LYS A 48 -11.05 21.42 -2.37
CA LYS A 48 -12.50 21.28 -2.51
C LYS A 48 -12.98 19.82 -2.46
N GLY A 49 -12.07 18.87 -2.53
CA GLY A 49 -12.34 17.45 -2.51
C GLY A 49 -11.19 16.65 -3.14
N GLN A 50 -11.20 15.33 -2.95
CA GLN A 50 -10.20 14.43 -3.49
C GLN A 50 -10.86 13.21 -4.14
N ASN A 51 -10.21 12.65 -5.14
CA ASN A 51 -10.66 11.47 -5.87
C ASN A 51 -9.45 10.59 -6.21
N PRO A 52 -8.78 10.01 -5.19
CA PRO A 52 -7.60 9.18 -5.41
C PRO A 52 -7.99 7.93 -6.20
N PHE A 53 -7.16 7.55 -7.17
CA PHE A 53 -7.40 6.34 -7.96
C PHE A 53 -6.97 5.05 -7.26
N ALA A 54 -6.08 5.15 -6.25
CA ALA A 54 -5.58 4.03 -5.47
C ALA A 54 -5.32 4.42 -4.01
N VAL A 55 -5.36 3.41 -3.14
CA VAL A 55 -4.82 3.47 -1.78
C VAL A 55 -3.47 2.78 -1.77
N VAL A 56 -2.47 3.37 -1.11
CA VAL A 56 -1.17 2.74 -0.84
C VAL A 56 -0.93 2.71 0.66
N LEU A 57 -0.99 1.51 1.24
CA LEU A 57 -0.56 1.25 2.62
C LEU A 57 0.91 0.84 2.60
N THR A 58 1.78 1.63 3.24
CA THR A 58 3.22 1.39 3.21
C THR A 58 3.90 1.67 4.54
N CYS A 59 5.22 1.40 4.60
CA CYS A 59 6.03 1.68 5.77
C CYS A 59 6.23 3.20 5.97
N SER A 60 6.40 3.61 7.25
CA SER A 60 6.79 4.98 7.62
C SER A 60 8.26 5.29 7.36
N ASP A 61 9.04 4.35 6.82
CA ASP A 61 10.44 4.55 6.45
C ASP A 61 10.60 5.81 5.57
N SER A 62 11.53 6.70 5.93
CA SER A 62 11.71 7.99 5.27
C SER A 62 12.14 7.88 3.80
N GLY A 63 12.76 6.76 3.42
CA GLY A 63 13.16 6.46 2.04
C GLY A 63 12.02 5.91 1.16
N LEU A 64 10.79 5.85 1.69
CA LEU A 64 9.66 5.20 1.02
C LEU A 64 8.46 6.15 0.79
N PRO A 65 8.62 7.32 0.14
CA PRO A 65 7.49 8.20 -0.20
C PRO A 65 6.75 7.68 -1.45
N PRO A 66 5.51 7.15 -1.32
CA PRO A 66 4.79 6.53 -2.45
C PRO A 66 4.57 7.49 -3.62
N GLU A 67 4.31 8.77 -3.34
CA GLU A 67 4.10 9.78 -4.38
C GLU A 67 5.32 9.95 -5.29
N LEU A 68 6.53 9.81 -4.74
CA LEU A 68 7.76 9.86 -5.55
C LEU A 68 8.01 8.54 -6.27
N ILE A 69 7.91 7.41 -5.57
CA ILE A 69 8.17 6.06 -6.11
C ILE A 69 7.25 5.73 -7.29
N PHE A 70 6.00 6.20 -7.24
CA PHE A 70 5.02 5.98 -8.30
C PHE A 70 4.82 7.21 -9.21
N ASP A 71 5.65 8.24 -9.08
CA ASP A 71 5.57 9.48 -9.87
C ASP A 71 4.14 10.03 -9.94
N GLN A 72 3.53 10.23 -8.78
CA GLN A 72 2.19 10.77 -8.63
C GLN A 72 2.22 12.14 -7.94
N GLY A 73 1.10 12.84 -7.96
CA GLY A 73 0.99 14.16 -7.37
C GLY A 73 -0.21 14.31 -6.41
N LEU A 74 -0.55 15.57 -6.11
CA LEU A 74 -1.59 15.91 -5.14
C LEU A 74 -2.93 15.28 -5.51
N GLY A 75 -3.50 14.48 -4.60
CA GLY A 75 -4.82 13.88 -4.73
C GLY A 75 -4.90 12.70 -5.70
N ASP A 76 -3.76 12.18 -6.22
CA ASP A 76 -3.73 11.02 -7.10
C ASP A 76 -3.86 9.71 -6.33
N ILE A 77 -3.18 9.59 -5.21
CA ILE A 77 -3.20 8.40 -4.34
C ILE A 77 -3.54 8.79 -2.89
N PHE A 78 -4.22 7.86 -2.20
CA PHE A 78 -4.50 7.96 -0.77
C PHE A 78 -3.45 7.15 -0.01
N VAL A 79 -2.59 7.82 0.74
CA VAL A 79 -1.43 7.20 1.38
C VAL A 79 -1.68 6.99 2.87
N ILE A 80 -1.43 5.77 3.34
CA ILE A 80 -1.44 5.40 4.75
C ILE A 80 -0.06 4.84 5.08
N ARG A 81 0.55 5.29 6.18
CA ARG A 81 1.91 4.89 6.56
C ARG A 81 1.97 4.49 8.02
N THR A 82 2.44 3.26 8.27
CA THR A 82 2.73 2.74 9.60
C THR A 82 4.07 2.01 9.57
N ALA A 83 4.84 1.99 10.67
CA ALA A 83 6.08 1.23 10.70
C ALA A 83 5.81 -0.25 10.39
N GLY A 84 6.53 -0.82 9.41
CA GLY A 84 6.31 -2.19 8.94
C GLY A 84 5.00 -2.41 8.18
N ASN A 85 4.37 -1.37 7.65
CA ASN A 85 3.09 -1.43 6.92
C ASN A 85 2.02 -2.31 7.60
N VAL A 86 1.97 -2.30 8.94
CA VAL A 86 0.97 -3.03 9.71
C VAL A 86 -0.41 -2.39 9.56
N ALA A 87 -1.48 -3.21 9.62
CA ALA A 87 -2.85 -2.76 9.47
C ALA A 87 -3.65 -3.04 10.75
N ASP A 88 -3.82 -2.02 11.58
CA ASP A 88 -4.74 -2.02 12.70
C ASP A 88 -6.15 -1.57 12.28
N ARG A 89 -7.05 -1.45 13.24
CA ARG A 89 -8.44 -1.03 12.99
C ARG A 89 -8.55 0.38 12.42
N VAL A 90 -7.64 1.29 12.79
CA VAL A 90 -7.64 2.68 12.28
C VAL A 90 -7.17 2.71 10.83
N VAL A 91 -6.14 1.93 10.50
CA VAL A 91 -5.66 1.74 9.13
C VAL A 91 -6.77 1.15 8.25
N ILE A 92 -7.42 0.08 8.72
CA ILE A 92 -8.54 -0.55 7.98
C ILE A 92 -9.67 0.46 7.75
N GLY A 93 -10.11 1.19 8.78
CA GLY A 93 -11.14 2.22 8.63
C GLY A 93 -10.75 3.33 7.65
N SER A 94 -9.45 3.69 7.58
CA SER A 94 -8.94 4.65 6.59
C SER A 94 -9.02 4.11 5.16
N ILE A 95 -8.76 2.80 4.97
CA ILE A 95 -8.91 2.13 3.68
C ILE A 95 -10.38 2.10 3.27
N GLU A 96 -11.28 1.69 4.18
CA GLU A 96 -12.73 1.70 3.95
C GLU A 96 -13.23 3.08 3.54
N TYR A 97 -12.80 4.14 4.23
CA TYR A 97 -13.13 5.51 3.87
C TYR A 97 -12.71 5.86 2.44
N ALA A 98 -11.48 5.52 2.05
CA ALA A 98 -10.98 5.81 0.71
C ALA A 98 -11.72 5.02 -0.38
N VAL A 99 -12.07 3.77 -0.10
CA VAL A 99 -12.76 2.89 -1.06
C VAL A 99 -14.24 3.27 -1.20
N GLU A 100 -14.94 3.42 -0.07
CA GLU A 100 -16.39 3.66 -0.05
C GLU A 100 -16.74 5.12 -0.38
N HIS A 101 -16.06 6.08 0.25
CA HIS A 101 -16.42 7.49 0.13
C HIS A 101 -15.65 8.23 -0.96
N LEU A 102 -14.39 7.86 -1.24
CA LEU A 102 -13.59 8.51 -2.28
C LEU A 102 -13.57 7.71 -3.59
N GLY A 103 -13.99 6.45 -3.56
CA GLY A 103 -14.16 5.61 -4.75
C GLY A 103 -12.88 5.02 -5.31
N ALA A 104 -11.81 4.88 -4.51
CA ALA A 104 -10.62 4.15 -4.89
C ALA A 104 -10.96 2.67 -5.17
N ARG A 105 -10.39 2.10 -6.24
CA ARG A 105 -10.68 0.72 -6.68
C ARG A 105 -9.48 -0.22 -6.56
N LEU A 106 -8.34 0.31 -6.15
CA LEU A 106 -7.11 -0.43 -5.91
C LEU A 106 -6.59 -0.13 -4.51
N VAL A 107 -6.22 -1.16 -3.77
CA VAL A 107 -5.40 -1.07 -2.55
C VAL A 107 -4.09 -1.79 -2.82
N MET A 108 -2.98 -1.10 -2.67
CA MET A 108 -1.64 -1.68 -2.70
C MET A 108 -1.06 -1.70 -1.30
N VAL A 109 -0.68 -2.88 -0.81
CA VAL A 109 0.15 -3.05 0.39
C VAL A 109 1.60 -3.09 -0.06
N LEU A 110 2.36 -2.04 0.23
CA LEU A 110 3.74 -1.88 -0.21
C LEU A 110 4.70 -2.09 0.95
N GLY A 111 5.36 -3.24 1.00
CA GLY A 111 6.52 -3.48 1.84
C GLY A 111 7.81 -3.03 1.17
N HIS A 112 8.92 -3.07 1.89
CA HIS A 112 10.23 -2.77 1.33
C HIS A 112 11.31 -3.68 1.91
N LYS A 113 12.36 -3.96 1.14
CA LYS A 113 13.54 -4.69 1.62
C LYS A 113 14.22 -3.93 2.77
N THR A 114 14.93 -4.64 3.61
CA THR A 114 15.66 -4.07 4.76
C THR A 114 14.77 -3.26 5.75
N CYS A 115 13.52 -3.69 5.94
CA CYS A 115 12.60 -3.01 6.84
C CYS A 115 13.01 -3.17 8.31
N GLY A 116 13.42 -2.08 8.97
CA GLY A 116 13.86 -2.11 10.38
C GLY A 116 12.78 -2.57 11.36
N ALA A 117 11.49 -2.32 11.08
CA ALA A 117 10.40 -2.81 11.93
C ALA A 117 10.24 -4.34 11.83
N VAL A 118 10.39 -4.90 10.62
CA VAL A 118 10.37 -6.36 10.40
C VAL A 118 11.62 -6.99 11.00
N GLU A 119 12.79 -6.40 10.82
CA GLU A 119 14.04 -6.85 11.45
C GLU A 119 13.90 -6.90 12.98
N ALA A 120 13.32 -5.87 13.60
CA ALA A 120 13.05 -5.86 15.04
C ALA A 120 12.16 -7.04 15.47
N ALA A 121 11.19 -7.43 14.64
CA ALA A 121 10.29 -8.55 14.92
C ALA A 121 10.98 -9.93 14.80
N THR A 122 12.09 -10.04 14.06
CA THR A 122 12.87 -11.30 13.98
C THR A 122 13.69 -11.57 15.23
N LYS A 123 13.96 -10.54 16.05
CA LYS A 123 14.76 -10.65 17.28
C LYS A 123 13.91 -11.31 18.39
N PRO A 124 14.53 -12.16 19.25
CA PRO A 124 13.82 -12.82 20.35
C PRO A 124 13.39 -11.82 21.43
N GLU A 125 14.13 -10.73 21.60
CA GLU A 125 13.84 -9.69 22.59
C GLU A 125 12.55 -8.94 22.22
N ARG A 126 11.75 -8.64 23.24
CA ARG A 126 10.58 -7.78 23.07
C ARG A 126 10.96 -6.33 23.39
N PRO A 127 10.74 -5.40 22.46
CA PRO A 127 10.99 -3.99 22.75
C PRO A 127 10.04 -3.46 23.82
N GLN A 128 10.48 -2.40 24.50
CA GLN A 128 9.66 -1.67 25.46
C GLN A 128 8.75 -0.64 24.76
N GLY A 129 7.71 -0.20 25.45
CA GLY A 129 6.78 0.82 24.97
C GLY A 129 5.92 0.35 23.78
N GLU A 130 5.38 1.30 23.06
CA GLU A 130 4.42 1.04 21.97
C GLU A 130 5.04 0.40 20.72
N ILE A 131 6.37 0.42 20.58
CA ILE A 131 7.08 -0.35 19.54
C ILE A 131 6.72 -1.84 19.62
N ARG A 132 6.45 -2.33 20.82
CA ARG A 132 6.01 -3.71 21.06
C ARG A 132 4.75 -4.07 20.27
N THR A 133 3.79 -3.16 20.17
CA THR A 133 2.55 -3.39 19.40
C THR A 133 2.86 -3.67 17.93
N ILE A 134 3.76 -2.89 17.35
CA ILE A 134 4.20 -3.10 15.96
C ILE A 134 4.87 -4.45 15.78
N VAL A 135 5.81 -4.78 16.67
CA VAL A 135 6.54 -6.06 16.63
C VAL A 135 5.59 -7.24 16.81
N ASP A 136 4.65 -7.17 17.74
CA ASP A 136 3.67 -8.24 17.98
C ASP A 136 2.74 -8.44 16.74
N MET A 137 2.41 -7.39 15.99
CA MET A 137 1.66 -7.48 14.74
C MET A 137 2.48 -8.11 13.59
N LEU A 138 3.81 -7.95 13.60
CA LEU A 138 4.70 -8.51 12.58
C LEU A 138 5.12 -9.97 12.87
N ARG A 139 5.06 -10.43 14.12
CA ARG A 139 5.47 -11.79 14.51
C ARG A 139 4.80 -12.91 13.69
N PRO A 140 3.51 -12.89 13.36
CA PRO A 140 2.92 -13.92 12.53
C PRO A 140 3.60 -14.10 11.17
N ALA A 141 4.09 -13.01 10.57
CA ALA A 141 4.84 -13.06 9.32
C ALA A 141 6.24 -13.68 9.51
N VAL A 142 6.90 -13.36 10.62
CA VAL A 142 8.19 -13.96 10.99
C VAL A 142 8.03 -15.48 11.20
N GLU A 143 7.01 -15.90 11.97
CA GLU A 143 6.74 -17.32 12.23
C GLU A 143 6.52 -18.11 10.92
N LYS A 144 5.75 -17.57 9.97
CA LYS A 144 5.53 -18.19 8.65
C LYS A 144 6.78 -18.25 7.77
N SER A 145 7.86 -17.58 8.17
CA SER A 145 9.07 -17.43 7.36
C SER A 145 10.28 -18.19 7.91
N LYS A 146 10.22 -18.70 9.13
CA LYS A 146 11.35 -19.34 9.84
C LYS A 146 12.01 -20.48 9.08
N ASP A 147 11.22 -21.31 8.40
CA ASP A 147 11.71 -22.50 7.71
C ASP A 147 12.00 -22.25 6.22
N ARG A 148 11.95 -21.00 5.78
CA ARG A 148 12.25 -20.64 4.38
C ARG A 148 13.74 -20.38 4.20
N HIS A 149 14.30 -20.86 3.10
CA HIS A 149 15.67 -20.52 2.70
C HIS A 149 15.81 -19.03 2.39
N GLY A 150 17.00 -18.46 2.66
CA GLY A 150 17.33 -17.07 2.37
C GLY A 150 17.26 -16.17 3.60
N ASP A 151 17.19 -14.87 3.38
CA ASP A 151 17.14 -13.87 4.45
C ASP A 151 15.78 -13.86 5.15
N LEU A 152 15.81 -14.03 6.48
CA LEU A 152 14.58 -14.12 7.29
C LEU A 152 13.79 -12.81 7.26
N THR A 153 14.46 -11.66 7.27
CA THR A 153 13.81 -10.34 7.26
C THR A 153 13.11 -10.11 5.93
N GLU A 154 13.74 -10.45 4.80
CA GLU A 154 13.10 -10.35 3.49
C GLU A 154 11.90 -11.31 3.37
N ASN A 155 12.07 -12.56 3.78
CA ASN A 155 11.00 -13.55 3.77
C ASN A 155 9.81 -13.11 4.64
N ALA A 156 10.08 -12.57 5.84
CA ALA A 156 9.05 -12.05 6.73
C ALA A 156 8.38 -10.79 6.18
N THR A 157 9.11 -9.92 5.49
CA THR A 157 8.54 -8.76 4.80
C THR A 157 7.56 -9.20 3.72
N ARG A 158 7.93 -10.14 2.86
CA ARG A 158 7.04 -10.72 1.82
C ARG A 158 5.80 -11.37 2.44
N ALA A 159 6.00 -12.13 3.53
CA ALA A 159 4.89 -12.76 4.26
C ALA A 159 3.96 -11.72 4.90
N ASN A 160 4.50 -10.63 5.47
CA ASN A 160 3.70 -9.55 6.06
C ASN A 160 2.84 -8.84 5.01
N VAL A 161 3.43 -8.48 3.87
CA VAL A 161 2.68 -7.86 2.74
C VAL A 161 1.48 -8.74 2.36
N ARG A 162 1.70 -10.04 2.22
CA ARG A 162 0.64 -10.99 1.89
C ARG A 162 -0.43 -11.06 2.98
N LEU A 163 -0.03 -11.23 4.25
CA LEU A 163 -0.96 -11.34 5.38
C LEU A 163 -1.82 -10.07 5.52
N VAL A 164 -1.22 -8.90 5.37
CA VAL A 164 -1.94 -7.63 5.44
C VAL A 164 -2.92 -7.50 4.26
N ALA A 165 -2.51 -7.87 3.05
CA ALA A 165 -3.40 -7.86 1.89
C ALA A 165 -4.58 -8.82 2.07
N GLU A 166 -4.34 -10.05 2.56
CA GLU A 166 -5.38 -11.02 2.88
C GLU A 166 -6.32 -10.52 3.99
N THR A 167 -5.79 -9.86 5.01
CA THR A 167 -6.60 -9.24 6.08
C THR A 167 -7.53 -8.18 5.51
N ILE A 168 -7.03 -7.28 4.67
CA ILE A 168 -7.82 -6.23 4.03
C ILE A 168 -8.95 -6.86 3.19
N MET A 169 -8.63 -7.82 2.33
CA MET A 169 -9.60 -8.49 1.47
C MET A 169 -10.72 -9.21 2.24
N ASN A 170 -10.42 -9.72 3.44
CA ASN A 170 -11.37 -10.49 4.25
C ASN A 170 -12.08 -9.64 5.31
N THR A 171 -11.76 -8.36 5.43
CA THR A 171 -12.42 -7.47 6.41
C THR A 171 -13.86 -7.20 6.02
N ARG A 172 -14.79 -7.60 6.88
CA ARG A 172 -16.23 -7.41 6.69
C ARG A 172 -16.70 -6.09 7.34
N PRO A 173 -17.82 -5.52 6.84
CA PRO A 173 -18.57 -5.97 5.65
C PRO A 173 -18.02 -5.40 4.35
N ILE A 174 -17.46 -4.19 4.35
CA ILE A 174 -17.23 -3.35 3.16
C ILE A 174 -16.19 -3.95 2.20
N LEU A 175 -14.97 -4.16 2.69
CA LEU A 175 -13.84 -4.56 1.82
C LEU A 175 -14.02 -5.97 1.26
N SER A 176 -14.56 -6.90 2.08
CA SER A 176 -14.77 -8.28 1.63
C SER A 176 -15.85 -8.39 0.56
N GLU A 177 -16.90 -7.59 0.64
CA GLU A 177 -17.97 -7.57 -0.36
C GLU A 177 -17.46 -7.00 -1.68
N LEU A 178 -16.85 -5.82 -1.67
CA LEU A 178 -16.28 -5.17 -2.85
C LEU A 178 -15.20 -6.02 -3.54
N THR A 179 -14.40 -6.76 -2.76
CA THR A 179 -13.40 -7.67 -3.32
C THR A 179 -14.05 -8.87 -4.01
N LYS A 180 -15.09 -9.47 -3.42
CA LYS A 180 -15.84 -10.60 -4.01
C LYS A 180 -16.58 -10.20 -5.27
N GLU A 181 -17.12 -9.01 -5.32
CA GLU A 181 -17.80 -8.44 -6.50
C GLU A 181 -16.82 -8.04 -7.61
N GLY A 182 -15.52 -8.08 -7.37
CA GLY A 182 -14.49 -7.62 -8.31
C GLY A 182 -14.42 -6.09 -8.46
N SER A 183 -15.12 -5.35 -7.60
CA SER A 183 -15.12 -3.87 -7.59
C SER A 183 -13.90 -3.28 -6.92
N LEU A 184 -13.21 -4.06 -6.06
CA LEU A 184 -11.98 -3.70 -5.37
C LEU A 184 -10.92 -4.76 -5.63
N LYS A 185 -9.74 -4.33 -6.04
CA LYS A 185 -8.54 -5.17 -6.11
C LYS A 185 -7.57 -4.82 -4.98
N VAL A 186 -7.03 -5.84 -4.32
CA VAL A 186 -5.96 -5.69 -3.33
C VAL A 186 -4.73 -6.41 -3.85
N VAL A 187 -3.60 -5.73 -3.91
CA VAL A 187 -2.32 -6.27 -4.37
C VAL A 187 -1.23 -6.02 -3.33
N GLY A 188 -0.19 -6.84 -3.35
CA GLY A 188 1.00 -6.64 -2.55
C GLY A 188 2.21 -6.34 -3.43
N GLY A 189 2.96 -5.31 -3.06
CA GLY A 189 4.22 -4.91 -3.69
C GLY A 189 5.40 -4.99 -2.72
N LEU A 190 6.58 -5.19 -3.25
CA LEU A 190 7.84 -5.10 -2.52
C LEU A 190 8.77 -4.11 -3.22
N TYR A 191 9.11 -3.05 -2.53
CA TYR A 191 10.05 -2.03 -2.99
C TYR A 191 11.48 -2.42 -2.65
N ASP A 192 12.38 -2.28 -3.62
CA ASP A 192 13.82 -2.41 -3.42
C ASP A 192 14.46 -1.02 -3.37
N PRO A 193 14.97 -0.54 -2.20
CA PRO A 193 15.57 0.77 -2.09
C PRO A 193 16.89 0.91 -2.88
N ASN A 194 17.53 -0.20 -3.29
CA ASN A 194 18.75 -0.14 -4.09
C ASN A 194 18.49 0.14 -5.56
N THR A 195 17.39 -0.39 -6.11
CA THR A 195 17.05 -0.26 -7.54
C THR A 195 15.93 0.74 -7.80
N GLY A 196 15.10 1.02 -6.77
CA GLY A 196 13.88 1.81 -6.91
C GLY A 196 12.69 1.03 -7.47
N GLU A 197 12.86 -0.26 -7.77
CA GLU A 197 11.82 -1.10 -8.38
C GLU A 197 10.77 -1.55 -7.37
N VAL A 198 9.53 -1.68 -7.82
CA VAL A 198 8.42 -2.31 -7.10
C VAL A 198 8.02 -3.60 -7.80
N GLU A 199 8.32 -4.73 -7.16
CA GLU A 199 7.88 -6.05 -7.57
C GLU A 199 6.45 -6.31 -7.06
N ILE A 200 5.52 -6.77 -7.90
CA ILE A 200 4.21 -7.26 -7.44
C ILE A 200 4.37 -8.71 -6.96
N ILE A 201 4.27 -8.90 -5.65
CA ILE A 201 4.51 -10.21 -5.00
C ILE A 201 3.21 -10.92 -4.56
N TYR A 202 2.09 -10.22 -4.62
CA TYR A 202 0.77 -10.76 -4.32
C TYR A 202 -0.30 -10.13 -5.21
N ASN A 203 -0.97 -10.96 -5.99
CA ASN A 203 -2.13 -10.58 -6.79
C ASN A 203 -3.08 -11.78 -6.87
N PRO A 204 -4.20 -11.78 -6.12
CA PRO A 204 -5.10 -12.92 -6.02
C PRO A 204 -5.75 -13.31 -7.35
N CYS A 205 -5.88 -12.38 -8.31
CA CYS A 205 -6.41 -12.66 -9.64
C CYS A 205 -5.43 -13.44 -10.54
N MET A 206 -4.14 -13.57 -10.18
CA MET A 206 -3.15 -14.34 -10.91
C MET A 206 -2.89 -15.74 -10.31
N ALA A 207 -3.50 -16.08 -9.19
CA ALA A 207 -3.30 -17.35 -8.50
C ALA A 207 -4.11 -18.52 -9.13
N GLY A 208 -4.78 -18.32 -10.25
CA GLY A 208 -5.61 -19.30 -10.96
C GLY A 208 -5.20 -19.58 -12.43
N LEU A 209 -3.96 -19.22 -12.82
CA LEU A 209 -3.39 -19.59 -14.12
C LEU A 209 -2.28 -20.62 -13.96
#